data_877fbfb919f2b35f30daed989f233ab1
#
_entry.id   877fbfb919f2b35f30daed989f233ab1
#
_cell.length_a   1.000
_cell.length_b   1.000
_cell.length_c   1.000
_cell.angle_alpha   90.00
_cell.angle_beta   90.00
_cell.angle_gamma   90.00
#
_symmetry.space_group_name_H-M   'P 1'
#
loop_
_entity.id
_entity.type
_entity.pdbx_description
1 polymer ?
#
loop_
_entity_poly.entity_id
_entity_poly.type
_entity_poly.pdbx_seq_one_letter_code
_entity_poly.pdbx_strand_id
1 'polypeptide(L)'
;MALRDLVPSRPWVRRTLLGVCLLLTVALGAGAWAYARLDGNIRTDEATDQALDADHGRRPAALRSGAQNILIMGSDIEATKDSQRSDTTMLLHLSADRKRAALVSVPRDLMVDIPACRLPDGERSEPEYAQFNWAFERGGAACAIRTFEDLTDVRVDHHLVLDFTGFKTVVDALGGVDVKVPERMKVPHGDLVLHKGEQHLNGAEALVFVRGRTGVGDGSDLQRIERQKEFVRDLLGQVREAGLLDHTTRLYPVLHAVTSALTADKGLDSLSELYGLAEGAGQVPEGRTAIVTVPSVEHPDYWGRYTPVEDQAEALFDALREDEPLPAHLYNAYDPDNDEL
;
A
#
# COMPACT_ATOMS: atom_id res chain seq x y z
N MET A 1 -37.53 40.19 19.57
CA MET A 1 -38.13 38.89 19.77
C MET A 1 -37.16 38.08 20.61
N ALA A 2 -37.45 37.88 21.91
CA ALA A 2 -36.45 37.38 22.86
C ALA A 2 -36.42 35.84 22.84
N LEU A 3 -35.22 35.26 22.84
CA LEU A 3 -34.93 33.81 22.92
C LEU A 3 -35.57 33.07 24.12
N ARG A 4 -36.34 33.77 24.94
CA ARG A 4 -36.97 33.25 26.17
C ARG A 4 -38.21 32.36 25.94
N ASP A 5 -38.84 32.46 24.77
CA ASP A 5 -40.10 31.76 24.49
C ASP A 5 -39.96 30.39 23.86
N LEU A 6 -38.74 29.92 23.65
CA LEU A 6 -38.42 28.59 23.03
C LEU A 6 -38.18 27.48 24.08
N VAL A 7 -38.19 27.79 25.37
CA VAL A 7 -37.93 26.77 26.40
C VAL A 7 -39.24 26.25 26.99
N PRO A 8 -39.57 24.94 26.82
CA PRO A 8 -40.79 24.38 27.34
C PRO A 8 -40.90 24.58 28.85
N SER A 9 -42.06 25.03 29.34
CA SER A 9 -42.33 25.35 30.74
C SER A 9 -42.40 24.11 31.68
N ARG A 10 -42.35 22.88 31.17
CA ARG A 10 -42.43 21.64 31.93
C ARG A 10 -41.02 21.22 32.40
N PRO A 11 -40.77 21.09 33.73
CA PRO A 11 -39.42 20.86 34.28
C PRO A 11 -38.80 19.52 33.82
N TRP A 12 -39.59 18.52 33.50
CA TRP A 12 -39.10 17.25 32.97
C TRP A 12 -38.60 17.38 31.53
N VAL A 13 -39.25 18.17 30.65
CA VAL A 13 -38.82 18.45 29.29
C VAL A 13 -37.47 19.20 29.27
N ARG A 14 -37.27 20.13 30.20
CA ARG A 14 -36.00 20.83 30.36
C ARG A 14 -34.88 19.89 30.80
N ARG A 15 -35.16 18.94 31.72
CA ARG A 15 -34.20 17.95 32.18
C ARG A 15 -33.82 16.97 31.07
N THR A 16 -34.80 16.51 30.28
CA THR A 16 -34.51 15.62 29.12
C THR A 16 -33.73 16.33 28.03
N LEU A 17 -34.05 17.61 27.69
CA LEU A 17 -33.26 18.40 26.75
C LEU A 17 -31.83 18.61 27.25
N LEU A 18 -31.62 18.95 28.55
CA LEU A 18 -30.28 19.09 29.08
C LEU A 18 -29.51 17.76 29.06
N GLY A 19 -30.18 16.62 29.36
CA GLY A 19 -29.59 15.28 29.23
C GLY A 19 -29.17 14.94 27.81
N VAL A 20 -30.03 15.23 26.83
CA VAL A 20 -29.73 15.02 25.40
C VAL A 20 -28.57 15.94 24.96
N CYS A 21 -28.60 17.23 25.34
CA CYS A 21 -27.51 18.15 25.02
C CYS A 21 -26.17 17.67 25.62
N LEU A 22 -26.16 17.18 26.86
CA LEU A 22 -24.99 16.63 27.52
C LEU A 22 -24.46 15.38 26.76
N LEU A 23 -25.34 14.44 26.43
CA LEU A 23 -24.97 13.24 25.66
C LEU A 23 -24.39 13.59 24.29
N LEU A 24 -25.00 14.54 23.57
CA LEU A 24 -24.49 15.02 22.30
C LEU A 24 -23.12 15.69 22.45
N THR A 25 -22.94 16.51 23.50
CA THR A 25 -21.64 17.15 23.75
C THR A 25 -20.55 16.11 24.06
N VAL A 26 -20.88 15.10 24.87
CA VAL A 26 -19.95 14.00 25.18
C VAL A 26 -19.63 13.18 23.91
N ALA A 27 -20.64 12.86 23.10
CA ALA A 27 -20.46 12.11 21.87
C ALA A 27 -19.59 12.87 20.85
N LEU A 28 -19.84 14.19 20.68
CA LEU A 28 -19.02 15.06 19.82
C LEU A 28 -17.59 15.18 20.35
N GLY A 29 -17.44 15.33 21.67
CA GLY A 29 -16.10 15.38 22.28
C GLY A 29 -15.32 14.09 22.12
N ALA A 30 -15.97 12.94 22.31
CA ALA A 30 -15.36 11.62 22.09
C ALA A 30 -15.01 11.40 20.60
N GLY A 31 -15.90 11.80 19.69
CA GLY A 31 -15.64 11.73 18.25
C GLY A 31 -14.46 12.61 17.82
N ALA A 32 -14.40 13.86 18.29
CA ALA A 32 -13.29 14.76 18.02
C ALA A 32 -11.97 14.25 18.60
N TRP A 33 -12.00 13.70 19.82
CA TRP A 33 -10.81 13.07 20.42
C TRP A 33 -10.34 11.86 19.61
N ALA A 34 -11.26 10.96 19.22
CA ALA A 34 -10.92 9.79 18.41
C ALA A 34 -10.32 10.20 17.05
N TYR A 35 -10.93 11.18 16.39
CA TYR A 35 -10.40 11.74 15.13
C TYR A 35 -8.99 12.28 15.32
N ALA A 36 -8.77 13.18 16.28
CA ALA A 36 -7.46 13.76 16.53
C ALA A 36 -6.41 12.70 16.92
N ARG A 37 -6.83 11.63 17.60
CA ARG A 37 -5.94 10.52 17.95
C ARG A 37 -5.53 9.70 16.75
N LEU A 38 -6.46 9.41 15.82
CA LEU A 38 -6.20 8.66 14.60
C LEU A 38 -5.35 9.47 13.62
N ASP A 39 -5.68 10.73 13.45
CA ASP A 39 -4.96 11.69 12.60
C ASP A 39 -3.50 11.84 13.06
N GLY A 40 -3.29 12.05 14.36
CA GLY A 40 -1.96 12.19 14.95
C GLY A 40 -1.13 10.89 15.05
N ASN A 41 -1.65 9.74 14.61
CA ASN A 41 -0.87 8.50 14.50
C ASN A 41 -0.06 8.43 13.20
N ILE A 42 -0.54 9.07 12.12
CA ILE A 42 0.08 9.02 10.80
C ILE A 42 1.41 9.76 10.86
N ARG A 43 2.46 9.12 10.39
CA ARG A 43 3.80 9.72 10.36
C ARG A 43 4.02 10.38 9.00
N THR A 44 4.41 11.66 8.98
CA THR A 44 4.77 12.38 7.75
C THR A 44 6.22 12.08 7.38
N ASP A 45 6.49 11.73 6.13
CA ASP A 45 7.84 11.54 5.58
C ASP A 45 8.40 12.84 5.01
N GLU A 46 8.68 13.80 5.90
CA GLU A 46 9.21 15.10 5.50
C GLU A 46 10.55 15.03 4.76
N ALA A 47 11.37 14.02 5.06
CA ALA A 47 12.69 13.87 4.44
C ALA A 47 12.55 13.50 2.95
N THR A 48 11.64 12.57 2.65
CA THR A 48 11.32 12.20 1.27
C THR A 48 10.73 13.37 0.49
N ASP A 49 9.75 14.09 1.07
CA ASP A 49 9.16 15.27 0.43
C ASP A 49 10.20 16.32 0.09
N GLN A 50 11.09 16.67 1.03
CA GLN A 50 12.17 17.62 0.78
C GLN A 50 13.15 17.17 -0.29
N ALA A 51 13.48 15.86 -0.35
CA ALA A 51 14.36 15.32 -1.37
C ALA A 51 13.73 15.38 -2.76
N LEU A 52 12.44 15.02 -2.86
CA LEU A 52 11.68 15.05 -4.12
C LEU A 52 11.42 16.47 -4.60
N ASP A 53 11.15 17.41 -3.71
CA ASP A 53 10.99 18.84 -4.04
C ASP A 53 12.29 19.42 -4.60
N ALA A 54 13.43 19.07 -4.00
CA ALA A 54 14.74 19.48 -4.49
C ALA A 54 15.10 18.88 -5.87
N ASP A 55 14.49 17.77 -6.23
CA ASP A 55 14.66 17.11 -7.54
C ASP A 55 13.49 17.34 -8.50
N HIS A 56 12.57 18.26 -8.19
CA HIS A 56 11.35 18.54 -8.95
C HIS A 56 11.60 18.63 -10.49
N GLY A 57 12.65 19.32 -10.90
CA GLY A 57 12.98 19.49 -12.33
C GLY A 57 13.52 18.25 -13.06
N ARG A 58 13.70 17.14 -12.34
CA ARG A 58 14.18 15.85 -12.87
C ARG A 58 13.13 14.76 -12.83
N ARG A 59 11.97 15.06 -12.25
CA ARG A 59 10.86 14.12 -12.14
C ARG A 59 9.95 14.23 -13.37
N PRO A 60 9.26 13.16 -13.77
CA PRO A 60 8.26 13.21 -14.84
C PRO A 60 7.18 14.27 -14.58
N ALA A 61 6.51 14.71 -15.62
CA ALA A 61 5.36 15.61 -15.48
C ALA A 61 4.21 14.90 -14.75
N ALA A 62 3.51 15.61 -13.86
CA ALA A 62 2.32 15.07 -13.23
C ALA A 62 1.22 14.80 -14.26
N LEU A 63 0.44 13.75 -14.02
CA LEU A 63 -0.72 13.43 -14.87
C LEU A 63 -1.73 14.60 -14.86
N ARG A 64 -2.15 15.02 -16.06
CA ARG A 64 -3.14 16.12 -16.20
C ARG A 64 -4.57 15.66 -15.99
N SER A 65 -4.81 14.37 -16.02
CA SER A 65 -6.14 13.77 -16.04
C SER A 65 -6.86 13.76 -14.68
N GLY A 66 -6.12 13.96 -13.57
CA GLY A 66 -6.63 13.73 -12.20
C GLY A 66 -6.53 12.26 -11.78
N ALA A 67 -5.89 11.39 -12.57
CA ALA A 67 -5.44 10.09 -12.13
C ALA A 67 -4.42 10.24 -11.00
N GLN A 68 -4.27 9.22 -10.17
CA GLN A 68 -3.35 9.23 -9.03
C GLN A 68 -2.47 7.99 -9.02
N ASN A 69 -1.19 8.20 -8.84
CA ASN A 69 -0.15 7.18 -8.73
C ASN A 69 0.42 7.17 -7.31
N ILE A 70 0.14 6.13 -6.54
CA ILE A 70 0.56 5.98 -5.14
C ILE A 70 1.57 4.85 -5.05
N LEU A 71 2.83 5.13 -4.72
CA LEU A 71 3.85 4.10 -4.53
C LEU A 71 3.79 3.57 -3.10
N ILE A 72 3.45 2.31 -2.95
CA ILE A 72 3.33 1.60 -1.67
C ILE A 72 4.57 0.75 -1.47
N MET A 73 5.28 0.98 -0.37
CA MET A 73 6.54 0.29 -0.06
C MET A 73 6.44 -0.44 1.28
N GLY A 74 6.74 -1.74 1.26
CA GLY A 74 6.87 -2.55 2.46
C GLY A 74 8.33 -2.60 2.92
N SER A 75 8.63 -2.10 4.11
CA SER A 75 10.00 -1.97 4.60
C SER A 75 10.24 -2.71 5.92
N ASP A 76 11.46 -3.25 6.09
CA ASP A 76 11.93 -3.86 7.33
C ASP A 76 12.75 -2.84 8.14
N ILE A 77 12.08 -1.81 8.66
CA ILE A 77 12.74 -0.73 9.43
C ILE A 77 13.28 -1.24 10.78
N GLU A 78 12.77 -2.38 11.29
CA GLU A 78 13.16 -2.94 12.60
C GLU A 78 14.32 -3.94 12.54
N ALA A 79 14.65 -4.51 11.38
CA ALA A 79 15.48 -5.70 11.31
C ALA A 79 16.97 -5.49 11.67
N THR A 80 17.55 -4.37 11.37
CA THR A 80 18.86 -3.88 11.88
C THR A 80 19.13 -2.50 11.28
N LYS A 81 19.88 -1.63 11.99
CA LYS A 81 20.25 -0.30 11.49
C LYS A 81 21.11 -0.32 10.20
N ASP A 82 21.56 -1.49 9.77
CA ASP A 82 22.54 -1.65 8.70
C ASP A 82 21.97 -2.13 7.34
N SER A 83 20.68 -2.50 7.24
CA SER A 83 20.07 -2.83 5.94
C SER A 83 18.56 -2.66 5.94
N GLN A 84 18.11 -1.44 5.70
CA GLN A 84 16.69 -1.12 5.49
C GLN A 84 16.37 -1.33 4.00
N ARG A 85 15.76 -2.46 3.65
CA ARG A 85 15.34 -2.75 2.27
C ARG A 85 13.83 -2.75 2.15
N SER A 86 13.34 -2.25 1.03
CA SER A 86 11.95 -2.50 0.65
C SER A 86 11.86 -3.89 0.03
N ASP A 87 11.19 -4.81 0.72
CA ASP A 87 10.95 -6.17 0.21
C ASP A 87 9.75 -6.22 -0.75
N THR A 88 8.92 -5.19 -0.76
CA THR A 88 7.72 -5.08 -1.59
C THR A 88 7.56 -3.65 -2.05
N THR A 89 7.46 -3.44 -3.35
CA THR A 89 7.12 -2.14 -3.94
C THR A 89 5.99 -2.34 -4.94
N MET A 90 4.90 -1.61 -4.74
CA MET A 90 3.71 -1.67 -5.60
C MET A 90 3.25 -0.25 -5.94
N LEU A 91 2.93 0.00 -7.21
CA LEU A 91 2.23 1.21 -7.62
C LEU A 91 0.73 0.93 -7.63
N LEU A 92 -0.04 1.72 -6.87
CA LEU A 92 -1.48 1.81 -7.04
C LEU A 92 -1.77 2.99 -7.99
N HIS A 93 -2.28 2.67 -9.16
CA HIS A 93 -2.82 3.64 -10.11
C HIS A 93 -4.34 3.67 -10.00
N LEU A 94 -4.90 4.86 -9.77
CA LEU A 94 -6.33 5.11 -9.79
C LEU A 94 -6.65 6.01 -10.97
N SER A 95 -7.50 5.53 -11.90
CA SER A 95 -7.92 6.33 -13.06
C SER A 95 -8.65 7.61 -12.64
N ALA A 96 -8.57 8.66 -13.45
CA ALA A 96 -9.19 9.95 -13.18
C ALA A 96 -10.72 9.85 -12.95
N ASP A 97 -11.37 8.96 -13.67
CA ASP A 97 -12.81 8.72 -13.56
C ASP A 97 -13.21 7.72 -12.47
N ARG A 98 -12.22 7.17 -11.73
CA ARG A 98 -12.40 6.15 -10.67
C ARG A 98 -13.13 4.88 -11.14
N LYS A 99 -13.06 4.57 -12.44
CA LYS A 99 -13.67 3.35 -12.99
C LYS A 99 -12.69 2.22 -13.18
N ARG A 100 -11.41 2.47 -13.00
CA ARG A 100 -10.32 1.49 -13.11
C ARG A 100 -9.29 1.73 -12.03
N ALA A 101 -8.67 0.65 -11.60
CA ALA A 101 -7.45 0.68 -10.81
C ALA A 101 -6.45 -0.33 -11.35
N ALA A 102 -5.18 -0.07 -11.13
CA ALA A 102 -4.13 -1.04 -11.36
C ALA A 102 -3.21 -1.10 -10.13
N LEU A 103 -2.89 -2.30 -9.67
CA LEU A 103 -1.85 -2.54 -8.68
C LEU A 103 -0.69 -3.22 -9.39
N VAL A 104 0.42 -2.49 -9.55
CA VAL A 104 1.58 -2.95 -10.31
C VAL A 104 2.72 -3.25 -9.36
N SER A 105 3.09 -4.52 -9.22
CA SER A 105 4.25 -4.95 -8.42
C SER A 105 5.55 -4.75 -9.19
N VAL A 106 6.55 -4.17 -8.53
CA VAL A 106 7.91 -4.08 -9.04
C VAL A 106 8.75 -5.18 -8.39
N PRO A 107 9.35 -6.11 -9.16
CA PRO A 107 10.22 -7.13 -8.58
C PRO A 107 11.42 -6.47 -7.89
N ARG A 108 11.66 -6.82 -6.63
CA ARG A 108 12.73 -6.21 -5.84
C ARG A 108 14.13 -6.50 -6.39
N ASP A 109 14.27 -7.66 -7.05
CA ASP A 109 15.51 -8.14 -7.67
C ASP A 109 15.59 -7.75 -9.18
N LEU A 110 14.70 -6.84 -9.65
CA LEU A 110 14.76 -6.25 -10.99
C LEU A 110 16.00 -5.37 -11.10
N MET A 111 16.84 -5.66 -12.10
CA MET A 111 18.03 -4.85 -12.39
C MET A 111 17.61 -3.59 -13.12
N VAL A 112 17.99 -2.45 -12.58
CA VAL A 112 17.60 -1.12 -13.06
C VAL A 112 18.75 -0.12 -12.88
N ASP A 113 18.72 0.96 -13.62
CA ASP A 113 19.57 2.12 -13.36
C ASP A 113 19.01 2.90 -12.18
N ILE A 114 19.72 2.90 -11.06
CA ILE A 114 19.42 3.73 -9.89
C ILE A 114 20.07 5.10 -10.15
N PRO A 115 19.29 6.19 -10.27
CA PRO A 115 19.85 7.51 -10.52
C PRO A 115 20.62 8.04 -9.31
N ALA A 116 21.32 9.15 -9.51
CA ALA A 116 21.94 9.90 -8.39
C ALA A 116 20.83 10.43 -7.45
N CYS A 117 20.64 9.77 -6.34
CA CYS A 117 19.64 10.11 -5.34
C CYS A 117 20.17 11.07 -4.28
N ARG A 118 19.30 11.91 -3.73
CA ARG A 118 19.61 12.69 -2.54
C ARG A 118 19.57 11.80 -1.30
N LEU A 119 20.66 11.77 -0.55
CA LEU A 119 20.80 11.01 0.68
C LEU A 119 20.29 11.79 1.90
N PRO A 120 20.03 11.11 3.04
CA PRO A 120 19.58 11.77 4.27
C PRO A 120 20.55 12.82 4.84
N ASP A 121 21.84 12.71 4.54
CA ASP A 121 22.89 13.68 4.91
C ASP A 121 22.93 14.91 3.99
N GLY A 122 22.11 14.93 2.93
CA GLY A 122 22.02 15.98 1.92
C GLY A 122 22.99 15.82 0.75
N GLU A 123 23.86 14.82 0.77
CA GLU A 123 24.73 14.46 -0.35
C GLU A 123 23.94 13.76 -1.48
N ARG A 124 24.59 13.50 -2.59
CA ARG A 124 24.04 12.67 -3.68
C ARG A 124 24.84 11.39 -3.82
N SER A 125 24.12 10.28 -3.98
CA SER A 125 24.74 9.02 -4.36
C SER A 125 25.26 9.09 -5.78
N GLU A 126 26.24 8.25 -6.12
CA GLU A 126 26.58 7.98 -7.51
C GLU A 126 25.47 7.12 -8.14
N PRO A 127 25.17 7.30 -9.45
CA PRO A 127 24.27 6.41 -10.16
C PRO A 127 24.87 4.99 -10.25
N GLU A 128 24.00 3.98 -10.24
CA GLU A 128 24.43 2.58 -10.25
C GLU A 128 23.41 1.68 -10.92
N TYR A 129 23.88 0.71 -11.70
CA TYR A 129 23.05 -0.39 -12.21
C TYR A 129 22.98 -1.50 -11.17
N ALA A 130 21.84 -1.62 -10.49
CA ALA A 130 21.66 -2.54 -9.37
C ALA A 130 20.20 -3.01 -9.24
N GLN A 131 19.92 -3.85 -8.22
CA GLN A 131 18.58 -4.29 -7.91
C GLN A 131 17.71 -3.12 -7.44
N PHE A 132 16.45 -3.09 -7.84
CA PHE A 132 15.50 -2.03 -7.49
C PHE A 132 15.42 -1.77 -5.98
N ASN A 133 15.46 -2.81 -5.14
CA ASN A 133 15.37 -2.66 -3.70
C ASN A 133 16.58 -1.96 -3.04
N TRP A 134 17.71 -1.86 -3.75
CA TRP A 134 18.87 -1.09 -3.27
C TRP A 134 18.62 0.41 -3.28
N ALA A 135 17.72 0.89 -4.13
CA ALA A 135 17.33 2.30 -4.12
C ALA A 135 16.78 2.72 -2.75
N PHE A 136 15.90 1.88 -2.17
CA PHE A 136 15.37 2.15 -0.82
C PHE A 136 16.46 2.07 0.27
N GLU A 137 17.38 1.11 0.18
CA GLU A 137 18.51 0.98 1.12
C GLU A 137 19.44 2.20 1.09
N ARG A 138 19.65 2.78 -0.10
CA ARG A 138 20.55 3.92 -0.30
C ARG A 138 19.98 5.23 0.17
N GLY A 139 18.77 5.56 -0.25
CA GLY A 139 18.18 6.88 -0.05
C GLY A 139 16.71 6.85 0.37
N GLY A 140 16.26 5.74 0.98
CA GLY A 140 14.89 5.60 1.47
C GLY A 140 13.84 5.67 0.37
N ALA A 141 12.65 6.10 0.75
CA ALA A 141 11.52 6.22 -0.16
C ALA A 141 11.80 7.19 -1.32
N ALA A 142 12.52 8.28 -1.08
CA ALA A 142 12.86 9.26 -2.11
C ALA A 142 13.65 8.64 -3.27
N CYS A 143 14.66 7.82 -2.98
CA CYS A 143 15.46 7.16 -3.99
C CYS A 143 14.66 6.06 -4.72
N ALA A 144 13.85 5.29 -4.00
CA ALA A 144 12.98 4.29 -4.61
C ALA A 144 11.96 4.93 -5.57
N ILE A 145 11.36 6.06 -5.19
CA ILE A 145 10.45 6.85 -6.05
C ILE A 145 11.21 7.35 -7.29
N ARG A 146 12.38 7.96 -7.12
CA ARG A 146 13.18 8.46 -8.24
C ARG A 146 13.59 7.34 -9.20
N THR A 147 13.97 6.18 -8.67
CA THR A 147 14.32 5.01 -9.48
C THR A 147 13.11 4.47 -10.24
N PHE A 148 11.93 4.43 -9.59
CA PHE A 148 10.69 4.03 -10.24
C PHE A 148 10.32 5.02 -11.37
N GLU A 149 10.38 6.31 -11.10
CA GLU A 149 10.08 7.36 -12.08
C GLU A 149 11.07 7.34 -13.27
N ASP A 150 12.35 7.07 -13.01
CA ASP A 150 13.39 6.98 -14.04
C ASP A 150 13.20 5.75 -14.92
N LEU A 151 12.78 4.62 -14.33
CA LEU A 151 12.49 3.38 -15.04
C LEU A 151 11.23 3.50 -15.92
N THR A 152 10.20 4.22 -15.47
CA THR A 152 8.84 4.12 -16.04
C THR A 152 8.37 5.38 -16.73
N ASP A 153 9.03 6.51 -16.52
CA ASP A 153 8.55 7.87 -16.83
C ASP A 153 7.12 8.15 -16.29
N VAL A 154 6.68 7.38 -15.28
CA VAL A 154 5.40 7.57 -14.58
C VAL A 154 5.63 8.39 -13.33
N ARG A 155 4.98 9.56 -13.22
CA ARG A 155 5.04 10.39 -12.01
C ARG A 155 4.37 9.68 -10.84
N VAL A 156 5.08 9.60 -9.71
CA VAL A 156 4.51 9.21 -8.42
C VAL A 156 3.95 10.45 -7.73
N ASP A 157 2.64 10.48 -7.51
CA ASP A 157 1.96 11.61 -6.86
C ASP A 157 2.06 11.54 -5.35
N HIS A 158 1.89 10.33 -4.80
CA HIS A 158 1.91 10.05 -3.37
C HIS A 158 2.72 8.80 -3.05
N HIS A 159 3.15 8.67 -1.79
CA HIS A 159 3.76 7.43 -1.32
C HIS A 159 3.30 7.04 0.08
N LEU A 160 3.30 5.72 0.31
CA LEU A 160 3.02 5.10 1.59
C LEU A 160 4.11 4.10 1.92
N VAL A 161 4.66 4.17 3.12
CA VAL A 161 5.58 3.16 3.64
C VAL A 161 4.91 2.44 4.80
N LEU A 162 4.88 1.11 4.72
CA LEU A 162 4.33 0.22 5.74
C LEU A 162 5.45 -0.64 6.30
N ASP A 163 5.68 -0.59 7.62
CA ASP A 163 6.62 -1.48 8.28
C ASP A 163 5.98 -2.85 8.60
N PHE A 164 6.80 -3.87 8.85
CA PHE A 164 6.31 -5.23 9.10
C PHE A 164 5.54 -5.37 10.40
N THR A 165 5.84 -4.56 11.41
CA THR A 165 5.07 -4.54 12.67
C THR A 165 3.70 -3.94 12.43
N GLY A 166 3.63 -2.86 11.67
CA GLY A 166 2.37 -2.28 11.21
C GLY A 166 1.54 -3.25 10.38
N PHE A 167 2.16 -3.95 9.42
CA PHE A 167 1.47 -4.97 8.64
C PHE A 167 0.80 -6.03 9.53
N LYS A 168 1.55 -6.62 10.48
CA LYS A 168 0.99 -7.60 11.43
C LYS A 168 -0.19 -7.03 12.21
N THR A 169 -0.03 -5.81 12.72
CA THR A 169 -1.07 -5.14 13.52
C THR A 169 -2.33 -4.87 12.71
N VAL A 170 -2.20 -4.49 11.44
CA VAL A 170 -3.35 -4.26 10.54
C VAL A 170 -4.09 -5.57 10.27
N VAL A 171 -3.37 -6.64 9.94
CA VAL A 171 -3.99 -7.96 9.69
C VAL A 171 -4.70 -8.47 10.95
N ASP A 172 -4.09 -8.36 12.13
CA ASP A 172 -4.70 -8.74 13.40
C ASP A 172 -5.95 -7.91 13.72
N ALA A 173 -5.92 -6.59 13.44
CA ALA A 173 -7.06 -5.71 13.67
C ALA A 173 -8.24 -6.01 12.73
N LEU A 174 -7.95 -6.48 11.50
CA LEU A 174 -8.96 -6.98 10.56
C LEU A 174 -9.56 -8.32 11.00
N GLY A 175 -8.93 -9.00 11.95
CA GLY A 175 -9.35 -10.30 12.48
C GLY A 175 -8.64 -11.48 11.80
N GLY A 176 -7.57 -11.25 11.07
CA GLY A 176 -6.86 -12.24 10.28
C GLY A 176 -7.28 -12.23 8.81
N VAL A 177 -6.74 -13.16 8.03
CA VAL A 177 -7.04 -13.32 6.60
C VAL A 177 -7.13 -14.79 6.24
N ASP A 178 -8.15 -15.15 5.45
CA ASP A 178 -8.30 -16.50 4.92
C ASP A 178 -7.55 -16.58 3.58
N VAL A 179 -6.60 -17.51 3.49
CA VAL A 179 -5.77 -17.71 2.29
C VAL A 179 -5.60 -19.18 1.99
N LYS A 180 -5.32 -19.49 0.73
CA LYS A 180 -4.94 -20.84 0.29
C LYS A 180 -3.42 -20.95 0.27
N VAL A 181 -2.84 -21.64 1.25
CA VAL A 181 -1.40 -21.93 1.30
C VAL A 181 -1.09 -23.03 0.28
N PRO A 182 -0.28 -22.76 -0.76
CA PRO A 182 -0.05 -23.71 -1.85
C PRO A 182 0.74 -24.94 -1.40
N GLU A 183 1.71 -24.75 -0.53
CA GLU A 183 2.58 -25.80 0.01
C GLU A 183 2.98 -25.48 1.46
N ARG A 184 3.56 -26.46 2.16
CA ARG A 184 4.04 -26.27 3.53
C ARG A 184 5.18 -25.25 3.56
N MET A 185 4.99 -24.15 4.29
CA MET A 185 6.00 -23.09 4.44
C MET A 185 6.56 -23.07 5.87
N LYS A 186 7.85 -22.86 6.00
CA LYS A 186 8.53 -22.72 7.28
C LYS A 186 9.41 -21.48 7.28
N VAL A 187 9.38 -20.72 8.38
CA VAL A 187 10.33 -19.61 8.58
C VAL A 187 11.74 -20.18 8.81
N PRO A 188 12.76 -19.71 8.08
CA PRO A 188 14.14 -19.94 8.47
C PRO A 188 14.36 -19.37 9.88
N HIS A 189 14.88 -20.16 10.79
CA HIS A 189 15.15 -19.76 12.19
C HIS A 189 13.92 -19.48 13.08
N GLY A 190 12.73 -20.06 12.79
CA GLY A 190 11.52 -19.95 13.61
C GLY A 190 10.74 -21.25 13.68
N ASP A 191 9.82 -21.32 14.67
CA ASP A 191 8.95 -22.50 14.87
C ASP A 191 7.62 -22.39 14.09
N LEU A 192 7.37 -21.24 13.46
CA LEU A 192 6.13 -21.00 12.72
C LEU A 192 6.13 -21.80 11.43
N VAL A 193 5.06 -22.58 11.24
CA VAL A 193 4.85 -23.42 10.07
C VAL A 193 3.44 -23.22 9.54
N LEU A 194 3.33 -22.84 8.28
CA LEU A 194 2.07 -22.86 7.55
C LEU A 194 1.92 -24.22 6.84
N HIS A 195 0.75 -24.81 6.97
CA HIS A 195 0.42 -26.07 6.31
C HIS A 195 -0.25 -25.80 4.96
N LYS A 196 -0.16 -26.75 4.04
CA LYS A 196 -0.88 -26.67 2.76
C LYS A 196 -2.39 -26.66 2.97
N GLY A 197 -3.13 -25.86 2.20
CA GLY A 197 -4.59 -25.80 2.17
C GLY A 197 -5.13 -24.45 2.67
N GLU A 198 -6.44 -24.37 2.81
CA GLU A 198 -7.14 -23.20 3.34
C GLU A 198 -6.75 -22.97 4.80
N GLN A 199 -6.32 -21.76 5.13
CA GLN A 199 -5.95 -21.39 6.50
C GLN A 199 -6.36 -19.95 6.80
N HIS A 200 -6.78 -19.74 8.04
CA HIS A 200 -6.99 -18.41 8.60
C HIS A 200 -5.69 -17.95 9.26
N LEU A 201 -5.05 -16.91 8.74
CA LEU A 201 -3.75 -16.43 9.18
C LEU A 201 -3.90 -15.17 10.04
N ASN A 202 -3.25 -15.16 11.21
CA ASN A 202 -3.02 -13.93 11.97
C ASN A 202 -1.89 -13.10 11.34
N GLY A 203 -1.61 -11.90 11.87
CA GLY A 203 -0.62 -10.99 11.30
C GLY A 203 0.79 -11.58 11.20
N ALA A 204 1.21 -12.39 12.18
CA ALA A 204 2.53 -13.03 12.15
C ALA A 204 2.60 -14.13 11.08
N GLU A 205 1.56 -14.93 10.97
CA GLU A 205 1.42 -15.97 9.95
C GLU A 205 1.30 -15.40 8.54
N ALA A 206 0.50 -14.34 8.38
CA ALA A 206 0.38 -13.58 7.14
C ALA A 206 1.72 -13.00 6.67
N LEU A 207 2.52 -12.46 7.60
CA LEU A 207 3.85 -11.96 7.26
C LEU A 207 4.78 -13.09 6.75
N VAL A 208 4.68 -14.29 7.33
CA VAL A 208 5.39 -15.48 6.83
C VAL A 208 4.90 -15.85 5.44
N PHE A 209 3.59 -15.82 5.20
CA PHE A 209 3.00 -16.14 3.92
C PHE A 209 3.50 -15.21 2.80
N VAL A 210 3.49 -13.90 3.02
CA VAL A 210 3.90 -12.90 2.00
C VAL A 210 5.42 -12.76 1.83
N ARG A 211 6.24 -13.20 2.82
CA ARG A 211 7.71 -13.12 2.77
C ARG A 211 8.41 -14.44 2.48
N GLY A 212 7.74 -15.58 2.74
CA GLY A 212 8.36 -16.90 2.67
C GLY A 212 8.92 -17.22 1.28
N ARG A 213 10.18 -17.71 1.23
CA ARG A 213 10.84 -18.17 0.00
C ARG A 213 11.16 -19.67 0.04
N THR A 214 11.38 -20.21 1.23
CA THR A 214 11.82 -21.59 1.40
C THR A 214 10.65 -22.54 1.53
N GLY A 215 10.70 -23.62 0.78
CA GLY A 215 9.70 -24.70 0.81
C GLY A 215 8.46 -24.44 -0.07
N VAL A 216 8.52 -23.48 -0.99
CA VAL A 216 7.41 -23.18 -1.90
C VAL A 216 7.95 -23.06 -3.33
N GLY A 217 7.50 -23.93 -4.22
CA GLY A 217 7.84 -23.93 -5.63
C GLY A 217 9.35 -23.92 -5.90
N ASP A 218 9.78 -23.09 -6.87
CA ASP A 218 11.21 -22.91 -7.22
C ASP A 218 11.96 -21.94 -6.29
N GLY A 219 11.25 -21.29 -5.33
CA GLY A 219 11.81 -20.30 -4.42
C GLY A 219 12.10 -18.94 -5.09
N SER A 220 11.62 -18.71 -6.31
CA SER A 220 11.83 -17.47 -7.06
C SER A 220 11.13 -16.27 -6.42
N ASP A 221 11.61 -15.09 -6.74
CA ASP A 221 10.99 -13.83 -6.33
C ASP A 221 9.61 -13.63 -6.99
N LEU A 222 9.44 -14.10 -8.22
CA LEU A 222 8.19 -14.01 -8.97
C LEU A 222 7.07 -14.79 -8.28
N GLN A 223 7.33 -16.01 -7.80
CA GLN A 223 6.34 -16.76 -7.02
C GLN A 223 5.97 -16.09 -5.70
N ARG A 224 6.91 -15.41 -5.07
CA ARG A 224 6.59 -14.61 -3.88
C ARG A 224 5.66 -13.45 -4.25
N ILE A 225 5.91 -12.77 -5.36
CA ILE A 225 5.07 -11.67 -5.84
C ILE A 225 3.65 -12.18 -6.15
N GLU A 226 3.51 -13.36 -6.77
CA GLU A 226 2.19 -13.96 -7.00
C GLU A 226 1.43 -14.19 -5.69
N ARG A 227 2.08 -14.77 -4.68
CA ARG A 227 1.46 -14.92 -3.35
C ARG A 227 1.09 -13.59 -2.70
N GLN A 228 1.91 -12.54 -2.89
CA GLN A 228 1.58 -11.20 -2.39
C GLN A 228 0.33 -10.65 -3.10
N LYS A 229 0.18 -10.88 -4.41
CA LYS A 229 -0.99 -10.48 -5.18
C LYS A 229 -2.25 -11.25 -4.74
N GLU A 230 -2.15 -12.58 -4.55
CA GLU A 230 -3.22 -13.40 -4.00
C GLU A 230 -3.63 -12.89 -2.62
N PHE A 231 -2.68 -12.70 -1.71
CA PHE A 231 -2.93 -12.15 -0.37
C PHE A 231 -3.68 -10.82 -0.41
N VAL A 232 -3.25 -9.89 -1.26
CA VAL A 232 -3.93 -8.58 -1.40
C VAL A 232 -5.34 -8.77 -1.94
N ARG A 233 -5.55 -9.67 -2.91
CA ARG A 233 -6.88 -9.97 -3.45
C ARG A 233 -7.80 -10.54 -2.37
N ASP A 234 -7.33 -11.53 -1.60
CA ASP A 234 -8.09 -12.17 -0.53
C ASP A 234 -8.42 -11.17 0.58
N LEU A 235 -7.44 -10.37 1.00
CA LEU A 235 -7.63 -9.32 2.00
C LEU A 235 -8.68 -8.29 1.57
N LEU A 236 -8.60 -7.79 0.33
CA LEU A 236 -9.57 -6.84 -0.22
C LEU A 236 -10.97 -7.44 -0.32
N GLY A 237 -11.09 -8.72 -0.69
CA GLY A 237 -12.34 -9.46 -0.71
C GLY A 237 -12.98 -9.51 0.68
N GLN A 238 -12.21 -9.94 1.67
CA GLN A 238 -12.69 -10.05 3.06
C GLN A 238 -13.05 -8.70 3.69
N VAL A 239 -12.28 -7.66 3.42
CA VAL A 239 -12.61 -6.29 3.89
C VAL A 239 -13.94 -5.81 3.33
N ARG A 240 -14.25 -6.12 2.06
CA ARG A 240 -15.55 -5.80 1.43
C ARG A 240 -16.68 -6.62 2.05
N GLU A 241 -16.50 -7.93 2.22
CA GLU A 241 -17.50 -8.84 2.79
C GLU A 241 -17.79 -8.57 4.27
N ALA A 242 -16.76 -8.18 5.02
CA ALA A 242 -16.89 -7.91 6.46
C ALA A 242 -17.78 -6.71 6.80
N GLY A 243 -18.14 -5.86 5.81
CA GLY A 243 -18.99 -4.67 6.04
C GLY A 243 -18.43 -3.79 7.17
N LEU A 244 -17.12 -3.57 7.22
CA LEU A 244 -16.43 -2.87 8.31
C LEU A 244 -17.05 -1.51 8.63
N LEU A 245 -17.64 -0.86 7.63
CA LEU A 245 -18.33 0.43 7.78
C LEU A 245 -19.66 0.30 8.58
N ASP A 246 -20.25 -0.88 8.59
CA ASP A 246 -21.52 -1.16 9.29
C ASP A 246 -21.29 -1.53 10.76
N HIS A 247 -20.04 -1.85 11.16
CA HIS A 247 -19.67 -2.29 12.51
C HIS A 247 -18.71 -1.31 13.19
N THR A 248 -19.26 -0.23 13.75
CA THR A 248 -18.51 0.85 14.43
C THR A 248 -17.53 0.37 15.51
N THR A 249 -17.83 -0.76 16.18
CA THR A 249 -16.97 -1.34 17.22
C THR A 249 -15.67 -1.96 16.67
N ARG A 250 -15.67 -2.39 15.40
CA ARG A 250 -14.49 -2.94 14.72
C ARG A 250 -13.74 -1.87 13.92
N LEU A 251 -14.42 -0.81 13.51
CA LEU A 251 -13.87 0.23 12.68
C LEU A 251 -12.72 0.99 13.37
N TYR A 252 -12.90 1.41 14.63
CA TYR A 252 -11.88 2.17 15.34
C TYR A 252 -10.56 1.40 15.54
N PRO A 253 -10.54 0.12 16.01
CA PRO A 253 -9.30 -0.66 16.08
C PRO A 253 -8.58 -0.81 14.73
N VAL A 254 -9.32 -1.03 13.64
CA VAL A 254 -8.73 -1.13 12.28
C VAL A 254 -8.13 0.21 11.85
N LEU A 255 -8.88 1.31 11.98
CA LEU A 255 -8.36 2.64 11.65
C LEU A 255 -7.13 2.99 12.50
N HIS A 256 -7.14 2.66 13.79
CA HIS A 256 -6.00 2.88 14.67
C HIS A 256 -4.78 2.06 14.22
N ALA A 257 -4.96 0.80 13.86
CA ALA A 257 -3.89 -0.06 13.35
C ALA A 257 -3.30 0.49 12.05
N VAL A 258 -4.17 0.83 11.07
CA VAL A 258 -3.75 1.37 9.78
C VAL A 258 -3.01 2.70 9.95
N THR A 259 -3.60 3.68 10.65
CA THR A 259 -2.98 5.01 10.83
C THR A 259 -1.67 4.96 11.60
N SER A 260 -1.53 4.03 12.56
CA SER A 260 -0.28 3.86 13.33
C SER A 260 0.82 3.12 12.57
N ALA A 261 0.46 2.39 11.51
CA ALA A 261 1.35 1.58 10.70
C ALA A 261 1.97 2.36 9.53
N LEU A 262 1.34 3.47 9.12
CA LEU A 262 1.69 4.20 7.92
C LEU A 262 2.67 5.34 8.17
N THR A 263 3.61 5.48 7.24
CA THR A 263 4.36 6.71 7.00
C THR A 263 4.00 7.18 5.59
N ALA A 264 3.55 8.42 5.44
CA ALA A 264 3.00 8.99 4.22
C ALA A 264 3.68 10.31 3.84
N ASP A 265 3.55 10.72 2.58
CA ASP A 265 3.86 12.08 2.15
C ASP A 265 2.83 13.08 2.70
N LYS A 266 3.14 14.39 2.60
CA LYS A 266 2.25 15.47 3.05
C LYS A 266 0.87 15.51 2.42
N GLY A 267 0.68 14.84 1.28
CA GLY A 267 -0.62 14.75 0.61
C GLY A 267 -1.50 13.61 1.11
N LEU A 268 -0.97 12.71 1.96
CA LEU A 268 -1.69 11.59 2.57
C LEU A 268 -1.44 11.47 4.09
N ASP A 269 -0.90 12.49 4.75
CA ASP A 269 -0.53 12.46 6.15
C ASP A 269 -1.68 12.80 7.12
N SER A 270 -2.91 12.89 6.63
CA SER A 270 -4.11 13.10 7.43
C SER A 270 -5.15 11.99 7.22
N LEU A 271 -5.96 11.77 8.26
CA LEU A 271 -7.07 10.81 8.19
C LEU A 271 -8.07 11.16 7.08
N SER A 272 -8.29 12.45 6.81
CA SER A 272 -9.22 12.90 5.79
C SER A 272 -8.71 12.62 4.37
N GLU A 273 -7.41 12.74 4.13
CA GLU A 273 -6.77 12.44 2.84
C GLU A 273 -6.71 10.93 2.58
N LEU A 274 -6.35 10.13 3.60
CA LEU A 274 -6.42 8.67 3.51
C LEU A 274 -7.85 8.18 3.28
N TYR A 275 -8.85 8.83 3.91
CA TYR A 275 -10.26 8.52 3.64
C TYR A 275 -10.64 8.86 2.19
N GLY A 276 -10.22 10.00 1.67
CA GLY A 276 -10.45 10.39 0.27
C GLY A 276 -9.83 9.39 -0.72
N LEU A 277 -8.60 8.92 -0.43
CA LEU A 277 -7.95 7.86 -1.21
C LEU A 277 -8.74 6.55 -1.16
N ALA A 278 -9.14 6.12 0.04
CA ALA A 278 -9.93 4.90 0.23
C ALA A 278 -11.31 4.98 -0.43
N GLU A 279 -11.98 6.14 -0.34
CA GLU A 279 -13.25 6.40 -1.03
C GLU A 279 -13.07 6.33 -2.55
N GLY A 280 -12.04 6.98 -3.10
CA GLY A 280 -11.71 6.93 -4.53
C GLY A 280 -11.44 5.51 -5.02
N ALA A 281 -10.68 4.72 -4.26
CA ALA A 281 -10.43 3.32 -4.57
C ALA A 281 -11.70 2.46 -4.45
N GLY A 282 -12.57 2.76 -3.46
CA GLY A 282 -13.84 2.09 -3.24
C GLY A 282 -14.89 2.34 -4.34
N GLN A 283 -14.76 3.43 -5.12
CA GLN A 283 -15.62 3.72 -6.27
C GLN A 283 -15.30 2.84 -7.49
N VAL A 284 -14.11 2.23 -7.53
CA VAL A 284 -13.73 1.34 -8.63
C VAL A 284 -14.62 0.09 -8.61
N PRO A 285 -15.35 -0.20 -9.71
CA PRO A 285 -16.24 -1.35 -9.77
C PRO A 285 -15.48 -2.67 -9.56
N GLU A 286 -16.16 -3.66 -9.00
CA GLU A 286 -15.62 -5.01 -8.87
C GLU A 286 -15.20 -5.57 -10.24
N GLY A 287 -14.06 -6.26 -10.28
CA GLY A 287 -13.48 -6.78 -11.53
C GLY A 287 -12.81 -5.72 -12.42
N ARG A 288 -12.73 -4.45 -11.97
CA ARG A 288 -12.04 -3.37 -12.70
C ARG A 288 -10.69 -2.98 -12.08
N THR A 289 -10.20 -3.79 -11.14
CA THR A 289 -8.86 -3.65 -10.57
C THR A 289 -7.95 -4.71 -11.19
N ALA A 290 -6.97 -4.27 -11.99
CA ALA A 290 -5.92 -5.14 -12.51
C ALA A 290 -4.82 -5.29 -11.47
N ILE A 291 -4.35 -6.51 -11.20
CA ILE A 291 -3.21 -6.77 -10.31
C ILE A 291 -2.15 -7.47 -11.15
N VAL A 292 -1.08 -6.75 -11.49
CA VAL A 292 -0.04 -7.19 -12.43
C VAL A 292 1.35 -7.03 -11.82
N THR A 293 2.33 -7.64 -12.45
CA THR A 293 3.76 -7.46 -12.14
C THR A 293 4.43 -6.84 -13.34
N VAL A 294 5.44 -5.98 -13.14
CA VAL A 294 6.26 -5.47 -14.25
C VAL A 294 6.81 -6.66 -15.03
N PRO A 295 6.48 -6.80 -16.32
CA PRO A 295 6.93 -7.92 -17.15
C PRO A 295 8.45 -8.03 -17.12
N SER A 296 8.95 -9.18 -16.68
CA SER A 296 10.38 -9.39 -16.49
C SER A 296 10.77 -10.84 -16.70
N VAL A 297 12.01 -11.06 -17.13
CA VAL A 297 12.62 -12.37 -17.33
C VAL A 297 13.92 -12.46 -16.53
N GLU A 298 14.46 -13.66 -16.36
CA GLU A 298 15.78 -13.83 -15.75
C GLU A 298 16.84 -13.05 -16.52
N HIS A 299 17.70 -12.35 -15.75
CA HIS A 299 18.77 -11.56 -16.35
C HIS A 299 19.86 -12.48 -16.89
N PRO A 300 20.32 -12.28 -18.15
CA PRO A 300 21.26 -13.20 -18.78
C PRO A 300 22.64 -13.27 -18.09
N ASP A 301 23.09 -12.16 -17.48
CA ASP A 301 24.43 -12.05 -16.89
C ASP A 301 24.43 -12.07 -15.34
N TYR A 302 23.28 -11.89 -14.70
CA TYR A 302 23.16 -11.81 -13.23
C TYR A 302 22.22 -12.88 -12.71
N TRP A 303 22.75 -14.00 -12.28
CA TRP A 303 21.98 -15.13 -11.76
C TRP A 303 21.05 -14.72 -10.60
N GLY A 304 19.80 -15.16 -10.66
CA GLY A 304 18.78 -14.86 -9.65
C GLY A 304 18.33 -13.39 -9.68
N ARG A 305 18.56 -12.67 -10.78
CA ARG A 305 18.09 -11.31 -11.05
C ARG A 305 17.18 -11.30 -12.26
N TYR A 306 16.43 -10.23 -12.40
CA TYR A 306 15.48 -10.05 -13.49
C TYR A 306 15.81 -8.81 -14.30
N THR A 307 15.40 -8.79 -15.54
CA THR A 307 15.42 -7.62 -16.44
C THR A 307 14.03 -7.41 -17.01
N PRO A 308 13.57 -6.17 -17.27
CA PRO A 308 12.28 -5.93 -17.91
C PRO A 308 12.22 -6.59 -19.30
N VAL A 309 11.04 -7.09 -19.66
CA VAL A 309 10.72 -7.42 -21.07
C VAL A 309 10.29 -6.11 -21.72
N GLU A 310 11.22 -5.46 -22.44
CA GLU A 310 11.10 -4.06 -22.89
C GLU A 310 9.73 -3.74 -23.51
N ASP A 311 9.32 -4.45 -24.57
CA ASP A 311 8.07 -4.15 -25.28
C ASP A 311 6.83 -4.25 -24.37
N GLN A 312 6.80 -5.25 -23.45
CA GLN A 312 5.68 -5.46 -22.56
C GLN A 312 5.69 -4.47 -21.39
N ALA A 313 6.87 -4.18 -20.85
CA ALA A 313 7.04 -3.22 -19.77
C ALA A 313 6.69 -1.81 -20.25
N GLU A 314 7.14 -1.43 -21.45
CA GLU A 314 6.81 -0.13 -22.05
C GLU A 314 5.31 0.00 -22.30
N ALA A 315 4.65 -1.02 -22.84
CA ALA A 315 3.19 -1.02 -23.02
C ALA A 315 2.42 -0.86 -21.69
N LEU A 316 2.95 -1.43 -20.59
CA LEU A 316 2.41 -1.22 -19.25
C LEU A 316 2.59 0.23 -18.80
N PHE A 317 3.80 0.79 -18.97
CA PHE A 317 4.12 2.13 -18.51
C PHE A 317 3.40 3.21 -19.35
N ASP A 318 3.25 3.02 -20.66
CA ASP A 318 2.44 3.88 -21.51
C ASP A 318 1.00 3.97 -21.04
N ALA A 319 0.38 2.81 -20.77
CA ALA A 319 -1.00 2.78 -20.28
C ALA A 319 -1.17 3.53 -18.94
N LEU A 320 -0.16 3.46 -18.04
CA LEU A 320 -0.16 4.20 -16.79
C LEU A 320 0.04 5.72 -17.01
N ARG A 321 0.94 6.11 -17.93
CA ARG A 321 1.21 7.52 -18.28
C ARG A 321 -0.01 8.20 -18.92
N GLU A 322 -0.75 7.45 -19.72
CA GLU A 322 -1.89 7.98 -20.48
C GLU A 322 -3.24 7.78 -19.79
N ASP A 323 -3.24 7.17 -18.58
CA ASP A 323 -4.47 6.78 -17.84
C ASP A 323 -5.38 5.89 -18.71
N GLU A 324 -4.79 4.95 -19.45
CA GLU A 324 -5.50 4.00 -20.30
C GLU A 324 -5.67 2.62 -19.66
N PRO A 325 -6.61 1.79 -20.16
CA PRO A 325 -6.72 0.40 -19.72
C PRO A 325 -5.43 -0.37 -20.00
N LEU A 326 -4.96 -1.15 -19.02
CA LEU A 326 -3.81 -2.01 -19.24
C LEU A 326 -4.08 -3.03 -20.35
N PRO A 327 -3.07 -3.35 -21.18
CA PRO A 327 -3.19 -4.39 -22.20
C PRO A 327 -3.62 -5.74 -21.61
N ALA A 328 -4.63 -6.38 -22.20
CA ALA A 328 -5.24 -7.59 -21.66
C ALA A 328 -4.24 -8.75 -21.46
N HIS A 329 -3.24 -8.88 -22.35
CA HIS A 329 -2.22 -9.91 -22.25
C HIS A 329 -1.33 -9.78 -21.00
N LEU A 330 -1.29 -8.62 -20.32
CA LEU A 330 -0.47 -8.43 -19.12
C LEU A 330 -1.12 -8.98 -17.85
N TYR A 331 -2.45 -9.12 -17.81
CA TYR A 331 -3.14 -9.69 -16.65
C TYR A 331 -3.78 -11.05 -16.90
N ASN A 332 -3.91 -11.47 -18.18
CA ASN A 332 -4.32 -12.82 -18.52
C ASN A 332 -3.15 -13.82 -18.57
N ALA A 333 -1.91 -13.35 -18.44
CA ALA A 333 -0.72 -14.21 -18.50
C ALA A 333 -0.59 -15.17 -17.30
N TYR A 334 -1.39 -15.01 -16.25
CA TYR A 334 -1.48 -15.91 -15.11
C TYR A 334 -2.92 -15.99 -14.60
N ASP A 335 -3.76 -16.65 -15.34
CA ASP A 335 -5.02 -17.20 -14.86
C ASP A 335 -4.79 -18.70 -14.61
N PRO A 336 -4.74 -19.17 -13.34
CA PRO A 336 -4.54 -20.57 -13.03
C PRO A 336 -5.71 -21.46 -13.52
N ASP A 337 -6.84 -20.85 -13.91
CA ASP A 337 -7.99 -21.54 -14.48
C ASP A 337 -7.98 -21.53 -16.03
N ASN A 338 -6.99 -20.88 -16.65
CA ASN A 338 -6.82 -20.84 -18.11
C ASN A 338 -5.76 -21.85 -18.57
N ASP A 339 -6.09 -23.12 -18.51
CA ASP A 339 -5.26 -24.26 -18.99
C ASP A 339 -5.24 -24.38 -20.55
N GLU A 340 -5.55 -23.29 -21.28
CA GLU A 340 -5.48 -23.28 -22.74
C GLU A 340 -4.29 -22.41 -23.23
N LEU A 341 -3.08 -22.97 -23.20
CA LEU A 341 -1.97 -22.66 -24.12
C LEU A 341 -1.20 -23.93 -24.45
#